data_b3f7bd5dd45eba36b59b093525f35474
#
_entry.id   b3f7bd5dd45eba36b59b093525f35474
#
_cell.length_a   1.000
_cell.length_b   1.000
_cell.length_c   1.000
_cell.angle_alpha   90.00
_cell.angle_beta   90.00
_cell.angle_gamma   90.00
#
_symmetry.space_group_name_H-M   'P 1'
#
loop_
_entity.id
_entity.type
_entity.pdbx_description
1 polymer ?
#
loop_
_entity_poly.entity_id
_entity_poly.type
_entity_poly.pdbx_seq_one_letter_code
_entity_poly.pdbx_strand_id
1 'polypeptide(L)'
;MYGRGKCLVDPSLVTYIIRSGRKDFRLGITSGKKIGGAVERNRARRIIAAAYRDVIKEIKYPIDVVFVARSRILTLKSRDVASIMRQQFIKEGLIDPQQTL
;
A
#
# COMPACT_ATOMS: atom_id res chain seq x y z
N MET A 1 15.63 -14.35 -3.36
CA MET A 1 14.57 -13.88 -3.04
C MET A 1 14.30 -12.55 -3.45
N TYR A 2 15.26 -11.77 -3.60
CA TYR A 2 15.00 -10.44 -3.96
C TYR A 2 14.43 -10.22 -5.33
N GLY A 3 14.70 -11.06 -6.27
CA GLY A 3 14.16 -10.91 -7.61
C GLY A 3 12.66 -11.03 -7.71
N ARG A 4 12.03 -11.41 -6.63
CA ARG A 4 10.58 -11.56 -6.65
C ARG A 4 9.82 -10.35 -6.17
N GLY A 5 10.54 -9.32 -5.75
CA GLY A 5 9.88 -8.10 -5.31
C GLY A 5 9.36 -7.31 -6.48
N LYS A 6 8.24 -6.63 -6.26
CA LYS A 6 7.66 -5.72 -7.24
C LYS A 6 7.53 -4.34 -6.63
N CYS A 7 7.78 -3.34 -7.46
CA CYS A 7 7.67 -1.95 -7.05
C CYS A 7 6.64 -1.26 -7.93
N LEU A 8 5.60 -0.74 -7.31
CA LEU A 8 4.52 -0.06 -8.02
C LEU A 8 4.52 1.39 -7.58
N VAL A 9 4.56 2.29 -8.55
CA VAL A 9 4.71 3.72 -8.27
C VAL A 9 3.45 4.47 -8.62
N ASP A 10 2.99 5.28 -7.66
CA ASP A 10 1.91 6.22 -7.87
C ASP A 10 2.38 7.57 -7.33
N PRO A 11 1.89 8.70 -7.84
CA PRO A 11 2.31 10.00 -7.33
C PRO A 11 2.13 10.19 -5.83
N SER A 12 1.19 9.47 -5.21
CA SER A 12 0.93 9.59 -3.77
C SER A 12 1.51 8.45 -2.96
N LEU A 13 1.84 7.31 -3.59
CA LEU A 13 2.18 6.11 -2.83
C LEU A 13 3.06 5.18 -3.67
N VAL A 14 4.18 4.80 -3.11
CA VAL A 14 5.02 3.76 -3.72
C VAL A 14 4.84 2.48 -2.91
N THR A 15 4.58 1.38 -3.59
CA THR A 15 4.29 0.11 -2.96
C THR A 15 5.31 -0.94 -3.38
N TYR A 16 5.97 -1.55 -2.40
CA TYR A 16 6.88 -2.66 -2.63
C TYR A 16 6.20 -3.93 -2.14
N ILE A 17 6.09 -4.91 -3.00
CA ILE A 17 5.41 -6.17 -2.70
C ILE A 17 6.38 -7.32 -2.84
N ILE A 18 6.44 -8.17 -1.81
CA ILE A 18 7.28 -9.35 -1.82
C ILE A 18 6.43 -10.54 -1.45
N ARG A 19 6.43 -11.56 -2.29
CA ARG A 19 5.77 -12.83 -1.95
C ARG A 19 6.80 -13.69 -1.26
N SER A 20 6.62 -13.85 0.02
CA SER A 20 7.64 -14.52 0.83
C SER A 20 7.39 -16.02 0.99
N GLY A 21 6.22 -16.51 0.62
CA GLY A 21 5.87 -17.89 0.89
C GLY A 21 5.45 -18.15 2.32
N ARG A 22 5.47 -17.15 3.15
CA ARG A 22 5.01 -17.28 4.53
C ARG A 22 3.50 -17.17 4.57
N LYS A 23 2.94 -17.60 5.69
CA LYS A 23 1.51 -17.50 5.89
C LYS A 23 1.08 -16.16 6.45
N ASP A 24 2.04 -15.34 6.86
CA ASP A 24 1.75 -14.05 7.48
C ASP A 24 1.72 -12.92 6.49
N PHE A 25 0.97 -11.90 6.83
CA PHE A 25 1.01 -10.64 6.11
C PHE A 25 1.86 -9.68 6.92
N ARG A 26 2.90 -9.15 6.33
CA ARG A 26 3.74 -8.15 6.97
C ARG A 26 3.52 -6.81 6.33
N LEU A 27 3.46 -5.79 7.15
CA LEU A 27 3.23 -4.43 6.69
C LEU A 27 4.29 -3.50 7.23
N GLY A 28 4.91 -2.75 6.33
CA GLY A 28 5.78 -1.65 6.70
C GLY A 28 5.26 -0.38 6.09
N ILE A 29 5.33 0.72 6.82
CA ILE A 29 4.92 2.03 6.32
C ILE A 29 6.05 3.01 6.61
N THR A 30 6.48 3.70 5.57
CA THR A 30 7.53 4.69 5.66
C THR A 30 6.99 6.06 5.28
N SER A 31 7.23 7.05 6.13
CA SER A 31 6.90 8.43 5.80
C SER A 31 8.12 9.28 6.13
N GLY A 32 8.75 9.79 5.08
CA GLY A 32 10.01 10.53 5.22
C GLY A 32 9.82 11.99 5.53
N LYS A 33 10.93 12.67 5.69
CA LYS A 33 10.91 14.10 6.02
C LYS A 33 10.28 14.96 4.94
N LYS A 34 10.26 14.49 3.71
CA LYS A 34 9.64 15.25 2.62
C LYS A 34 8.13 15.36 2.76
N ILE A 35 7.54 14.50 3.57
CA ILE A 35 6.10 14.58 3.83
C ILE A 35 5.77 15.85 4.63
N GLY A 36 6.64 16.20 5.57
CA GLY A 36 6.41 17.32 6.44
C GLY A 36 6.86 17.03 7.85
N GLY A 37 6.26 17.67 8.82
CA GLY A 37 6.60 17.47 10.22
C GLY A 37 5.97 16.20 10.77
N ALA A 38 6.07 16.05 12.10
CA ALA A 38 5.59 14.85 12.77
C ALA A 38 4.09 14.63 12.57
N VAL A 39 3.33 15.70 12.60
CA VAL A 39 1.87 15.61 12.45
C VAL A 39 1.52 15.09 11.07
N GLU A 40 2.14 15.64 10.04
CA GLU A 40 1.88 15.21 8.67
C GLU A 40 2.32 13.78 8.42
N ARG A 41 3.47 13.40 8.97
CA ARG A 41 3.95 12.03 8.81
C ARG A 41 3.03 11.03 9.49
N ASN A 42 2.55 11.37 10.68
CA ASN A 42 1.61 10.48 11.38
C ASN A 42 0.30 10.38 10.64
N ARG A 43 -0.16 11.49 10.06
CA ARG A 43 -1.38 11.48 9.27
C ARG A 43 -1.24 10.58 8.06
N ALA A 44 -0.11 10.66 7.34
CA ALA A 44 0.13 9.82 6.19
C ALA A 44 0.09 8.34 6.59
N ARG A 45 0.73 7.99 7.71
CA ARG A 45 0.72 6.61 8.20
C ARG A 45 -0.69 6.13 8.50
N ARG A 46 -1.50 6.96 9.13
CA ARG A 46 -2.87 6.58 9.46
C ARG A 46 -3.73 6.39 8.23
N ILE A 47 -3.54 7.25 7.22
CA ILE A 47 -4.27 7.12 5.97
C ILE A 47 -3.93 5.80 5.30
N ILE A 48 -2.64 5.46 5.23
CA ILE A 48 -2.19 4.22 4.61
C ILE A 48 -2.70 3.02 5.39
N ALA A 49 -2.58 3.04 6.71
CA ALA A 49 -3.01 1.91 7.53
C ALA A 49 -4.51 1.65 7.38
N ALA A 50 -5.31 2.71 7.38
CA ALA A 50 -6.75 2.57 7.21
C ALA A 50 -7.09 2.02 5.84
N ALA A 51 -6.42 2.52 4.80
CA ALA A 51 -6.64 2.06 3.43
C ALA A 51 -6.29 0.58 3.29
N TYR A 52 -5.15 0.18 3.81
CA TYR A 52 -4.70 -1.21 3.69
C TYR A 52 -5.60 -2.16 4.46
N ARG A 53 -6.14 -1.71 5.57
CA ARG A 53 -7.06 -2.54 6.36
C ARG A 53 -8.27 -2.98 5.54
N ASP A 54 -8.75 -2.09 4.68
CA ASP A 54 -9.88 -2.42 3.80
C ASP A 54 -9.45 -3.32 2.65
N VAL A 55 -8.26 -3.07 2.12
CA VAL A 55 -7.81 -3.77 0.92
C VAL A 55 -7.31 -5.18 1.21
N ILE A 56 -6.72 -5.38 2.40
CA ILE A 56 -6.12 -6.66 2.75
C ILE A 56 -7.11 -7.80 2.70
N LYS A 57 -8.38 -7.52 2.96
CA LYS A 57 -9.41 -8.55 2.94
C LYS A 57 -9.59 -9.18 1.57
N GLU A 58 -9.19 -8.47 0.52
CA GLU A 58 -9.36 -8.91 -0.85
C GLU A 58 -8.13 -9.58 -1.42
N ILE A 59 -7.01 -9.54 -0.71
CA ILE A 59 -5.76 -10.12 -1.19
C ILE A 59 -5.80 -11.63 -1.04
N LYS A 60 -5.47 -12.31 -2.15
CA LYS A 60 -5.59 -13.77 -2.21
C LYS A 60 -4.44 -14.52 -1.58
N TYR A 61 -3.28 -13.90 -1.46
CA TYR A 61 -2.08 -14.58 -0.98
C TYR A 61 -1.42 -13.77 0.13
N PRO A 62 -0.79 -14.41 1.11
CA PRO A 62 0.01 -13.68 2.09
C PRO A 62 1.17 -12.98 1.39
N ILE A 63 1.39 -11.73 1.72
CA ILE A 63 2.46 -10.94 1.13
C ILE A 63 3.11 -10.08 2.21
N ASP A 64 4.35 -9.71 1.96
CA ASP A 64 5.02 -8.65 2.69
C ASP A 64 4.92 -7.40 1.83
N VAL A 65 4.50 -6.31 2.41
CA VAL A 65 4.34 -5.07 1.66
C VAL A 65 4.91 -3.91 2.45
N VAL A 66 5.58 -3.02 1.73
CA VAL A 66 6.07 -1.77 2.31
C VAL A 66 5.51 -0.63 1.49
N PHE A 67 4.82 0.27 2.16
CA PHE A 67 4.29 1.47 1.53
C PHE A 67 5.17 2.65 1.87
N VAL A 68 5.55 3.41 0.86
CA VAL A 68 6.32 4.63 1.04
C VAL A 68 5.41 5.79 0.70
N ALA A 69 5.10 6.62 1.69
CA ALA A 69 4.21 7.75 1.50
C ALA A 69 4.93 8.86 0.74
N ARG A 70 4.21 9.48 -0.18
CA ARG A 70 4.69 10.67 -0.85
C ARG A 70 3.82 11.85 -0.41
N SER A 71 4.34 13.07 -0.52
CA SER A 71 3.66 14.25 0.03
C SER A 71 2.25 14.41 -0.49
N ARG A 72 2.00 13.99 -1.71
CA ARG A 72 0.67 14.11 -2.32
C ARG A 72 -0.40 13.31 -1.55
N ILE A 73 0.01 12.32 -0.76
CA ILE A 73 -0.96 11.53 -0.03
C ILE A 73 -1.75 12.36 0.99
N LEU A 74 -1.18 13.48 1.43
CA LEU A 74 -1.85 14.34 2.40
C LEU A 74 -3.10 15.00 1.83
N THR A 75 -3.25 15.03 0.52
CA THR A 75 -4.43 15.61 -0.13
C THR A 75 -5.52 14.57 -0.35
N LEU A 76 -5.27 13.32 0.03
CA LEU A 76 -6.18 12.22 -0.23
C LEU A 76 -6.80 11.71 1.06
N LYS A 77 -7.93 11.04 0.92
CA LYS A 77 -8.58 10.34 2.02
C LYS A 77 -8.21 8.86 1.95
N SER A 78 -8.44 8.14 3.04
CA SER A 78 -8.10 6.72 3.07
C SER A 78 -8.79 5.92 1.96
N ARG A 79 -10.03 6.28 1.61
CA ARG A 79 -10.73 5.59 0.54
C ARG A 79 -10.06 5.80 -0.82
N ASP A 80 -9.49 6.99 -1.04
CA ASP A 80 -8.77 7.26 -2.28
C ASP A 80 -7.50 6.41 -2.36
N VAL A 81 -6.81 6.32 -1.24
CA VAL A 81 -5.59 5.53 -1.16
C VAL A 81 -5.91 4.05 -1.31
N ALA A 82 -7.01 3.59 -0.73
CA ALA A 82 -7.45 2.21 -0.88
C ALA A 82 -7.70 1.88 -2.35
N SER A 83 -8.31 2.81 -3.08
CA SER A 83 -8.55 2.61 -4.50
C SER A 83 -7.24 2.48 -5.27
N ILE A 84 -6.25 3.30 -4.94
CA ILE A 84 -4.92 3.22 -5.55
C ILE A 84 -4.29 1.86 -5.25
N MET A 85 -4.37 1.42 -4.00
CA MET A 85 -3.82 0.12 -3.61
C MET A 85 -4.48 -1.01 -4.36
N ARG A 86 -5.80 -0.97 -4.51
CA ARG A 86 -6.52 -2.00 -5.25
C ARG A 86 -6.03 -2.08 -6.68
N GLN A 87 -5.87 -0.96 -7.33
CA GLN A 87 -5.37 -0.94 -8.70
C GLN A 87 -3.99 -1.55 -8.79
N GLN A 88 -3.12 -1.22 -7.86
CA GLN A 88 -1.77 -1.78 -7.83
C GLN A 88 -1.80 -3.28 -7.62
N PHE A 89 -2.62 -3.75 -6.68
CA PHE A 89 -2.68 -5.17 -6.37
C PHE A 89 -3.38 -5.98 -7.47
N ILE A 90 -4.36 -5.40 -8.13
CA ILE A 90 -5.00 -6.05 -9.27
C ILE A 90 -3.98 -6.25 -10.38
N LYS A 91 -3.15 -5.25 -10.62
CA LYS A 91 -2.12 -5.32 -11.63
C LYS A 91 -1.14 -6.47 -11.38
N GLU A 92 -0.88 -6.78 -10.11
CA GLU A 92 0.03 -7.85 -9.73
C GLU A 92 -0.67 -9.19 -9.52
N GLY A 93 -1.96 -9.26 -9.76
CA GLY A 93 -2.69 -10.51 -9.64
C GLY A 93 -3.02 -10.89 -8.21
N LEU A 94 -2.91 -9.98 -7.27
CA LEU A 94 -3.19 -10.25 -5.85
C LEU A 94 -4.64 -10.05 -5.50
N ILE A 95 -5.36 -9.27 -6.26
CA ILE A 95 -6.79 -9.02 -6.08
C ILE A 95 -7.49 -9.32 -7.39
N ASP A 96 -8.63 -10.00 -7.29
CA ASP A 96 -9.42 -10.33 -8.45
C ASP A 96 -10.12 -9.07 -8.96
N PRO A 97 -9.93 -8.68 -10.23
CA PRO A 97 -10.58 -7.47 -10.74
C PRO A 97 -12.09 -7.54 -10.73
N GLN A 98 -12.66 -8.72 -10.72
CA GLN A 98 -14.12 -8.86 -10.71
C GLN A 98 -14.74 -8.40 -9.41
N GLN A 99 -13.96 -8.26 -8.38
CA GLN A 99 -14.47 -7.79 -7.11
C GLN A 99 -14.92 -6.35 -7.16
N THR A 100 -14.57 -5.64 -8.20
CA THR A 100 -14.87 -4.21 -8.27
C THR A 100 -16.27 -3.89 -8.74
N LEU A 101 -17.03 -4.88 -9.08
CA LEU A 101 -18.40 -4.63 -9.52
C LEU A 101 -19.36 -4.28 -8.38
#